data_424f33fc63bb5ef82c52c59498d9497e
#
_entry.id   424f33fc63bb5ef82c52c59498d9497e
#
_cell.length_a   1.000
_cell.length_b   1.000
_cell.length_c   1.000
_cell.angle_alpha   90.00
_cell.angle_beta   90.00
_cell.angle_gamma   90.00
#
_symmetry.space_group_name_H-M   'P 1'
#
loop_
_entity.id
_entity.type
_entity.pdbx_description
1 polymer ?
#
loop_
_entity_poly.entity_id
_entity_poly.type
_entity_poly.pdbx_seq_one_letter_code
_entity_poly.pdbx_strand_id
1 'polypeptide(L)'
;MKTITADELKKRLDSGENVHLLDVREDHERADYNIGGVHIPLGKVQTMQADEIEGWKDDEVVVYCRSGNRSGMAALFLEQMGFKNPVNLVGGMLAWREKFS
;
A
#
# COMPACT_ATOMS: atom_id res chain seq x y z
N MET A 1 0.48 -14.40 0.39
CA MET A 1 0.55 -12.94 0.13
C MET A 1 1.95 -12.54 -0.27
N LYS A 2 2.06 -11.74 -1.31
CA LYS A 2 3.35 -11.24 -1.78
C LYS A 2 3.81 -10.05 -0.93
N THR A 3 5.12 -9.85 -0.89
CA THR A 3 5.73 -8.70 -0.21
C THR A 3 6.74 -8.03 -1.12
N ILE A 4 7.04 -6.76 -0.80
CA ILE A 4 8.09 -6.00 -1.49
C ILE A 4 8.86 -5.22 -0.43
N THR A 5 10.17 -5.08 -0.61
CA THR A 5 11.00 -4.31 0.33
C THR A 5 11.02 -2.83 -0.08
N ALA A 6 11.44 -1.97 0.85
CA ALA A 6 11.59 -0.54 0.56
C ALA A 6 12.61 -0.33 -0.58
N ASP A 7 13.70 -1.07 -0.58
CA ASP A 7 14.73 -0.97 -1.62
C ASP A 7 14.18 -1.34 -3.00
N GLU A 8 13.44 -2.44 -3.07
CA GLU A 8 12.82 -2.89 -4.32
C GLU A 8 11.83 -1.87 -4.86
N LEU A 9 10.97 -1.35 -3.99
CA LEU A 9 9.96 -0.35 -4.39
C LEU A 9 10.64 0.94 -4.84
N LYS A 10 11.63 1.42 -4.10
CA LYS A 10 12.35 2.65 -4.45
C LYS A 10 12.99 2.53 -5.83
N LYS A 11 13.61 1.39 -6.12
CA LYS A 11 14.23 1.14 -7.41
C LYS A 11 13.19 1.21 -8.55
N ARG A 12 12.02 0.61 -8.35
CA ARG A 12 10.94 0.62 -9.34
C ARG A 12 10.41 2.04 -9.58
N LEU A 13 10.21 2.80 -8.51
CA LEU A 13 9.72 4.18 -8.62
C LEU A 13 10.76 5.08 -9.30
N ASP A 14 12.03 4.91 -8.96
CA ASP A 14 13.11 5.70 -9.55
C ASP A 14 13.30 5.41 -11.05
N SER A 15 12.95 4.20 -11.47
CA SER A 15 13.02 3.84 -12.90
C SER A 15 11.86 4.41 -13.72
N GLY A 16 10.93 5.10 -13.07
CA GLY A 16 9.76 5.68 -13.74
C GLY A 16 8.59 4.72 -13.91
N GLU A 17 8.65 3.55 -13.27
CA GLU A 17 7.54 2.59 -13.33
C GLU A 17 6.30 3.15 -12.65
N ASN A 18 5.14 2.96 -13.29
CA ASN A 18 3.86 3.39 -12.74
C ASN A 18 3.32 2.32 -11.78
N VAL A 19 3.62 2.47 -10.50
CA VAL A 19 3.22 1.52 -9.46
C VAL A 19 1.92 1.97 -8.79
N HIS A 20 0.94 1.08 -8.68
CA HIS A 20 -0.28 1.36 -7.93
C HIS A 20 0.02 1.25 -6.45
N LEU A 21 0.00 2.40 -5.76
CA LEU A 21 0.25 2.46 -4.32
C LEU A 21 -1.06 2.71 -3.57
N LEU A 22 -1.27 1.97 -2.49
CA LEU A 22 -2.43 2.15 -1.61
C LEU A 22 -1.94 2.38 -0.18
N ASP A 23 -2.25 3.58 0.36
CA ASP A 23 -1.95 3.96 1.74
C ASP A 23 -3.17 3.63 2.60
N VAL A 24 -3.02 2.74 3.59
CA VAL A 24 -4.12 2.34 4.47
C VAL A 24 -3.98 2.90 5.89
N ARG A 25 -3.15 3.94 6.05
CA ARG A 25 -2.97 4.63 7.33
C ARG A 25 -4.12 5.61 7.60
N GLU A 26 -4.09 6.24 8.76
CA GLU A 26 -5.07 7.25 9.14
C GLU A 26 -4.78 8.60 8.44
N ASP A 27 -5.77 9.48 8.44
CA ASP A 27 -5.67 10.77 7.75
C ASP A 27 -4.48 11.60 8.24
N HIS A 28 -4.25 11.65 9.56
CA HIS A 28 -3.14 12.42 10.12
C HIS A 28 -1.78 11.87 9.72
N GLU A 29 -1.65 10.56 9.56
CA GLU A 29 -0.40 9.94 9.10
C GLU A 29 -0.13 10.30 7.64
N ARG A 30 -1.16 10.26 6.82
CA ARG A 30 -1.09 10.65 5.41
C ARG A 30 -0.65 12.10 5.24
N ALA A 31 -1.21 12.99 6.04
CA ALA A 31 -0.89 14.42 6.00
C ALA A 31 0.54 14.69 6.44
N ASP A 32 1.05 13.92 7.39
CA ASP A 32 2.41 14.10 7.91
C ASP A 32 3.48 13.70 6.89
N TYR A 33 3.33 12.51 6.30
CA TYR A 33 4.30 12.01 5.32
C TYR A 33 3.67 10.89 4.50
N ASN A 34 3.89 10.89 3.20
CA ASN A 34 3.43 9.78 2.34
C ASN A 34 4.31 9.66 1.11
N ILE A 35 4.20 8.54 0.41
CA ILE A 35 4.91 8.31 -0.85
C ILE A 35 3.95 8.30 -2.05
N GLY A 36 2.78 8.86 -1.86
CA GLY A 36 1.79 8.99 -2.92
C GLY A 36 0.81 7.82 -2.98
N GLY A 37 0.13 7.73 -4.09
CA GLY A 37 -0.90 6.72 -4.31
C GLY A 37 -2.26 7.14 -3.77
N VAL A 38 -3.19 6.20 -3.76
CA VAL A 38 -4.54 6.40 -3.25
C VAL A 38 -4.55 6.16 -1.75
N HIS A 39 -5.33 6.94 -1.02
CA HIS A 39 -5.46 6.80 0.43
C HIS A 39 -6.83 6.26 0.80
N ILE A 40 -6.88 5.05 1.33
CA ILE A 40 -8.09 4.43 1.86
C ILE A 40 -7.74 3.82 3.22
N PRO A 41 -8.14 4.45 4.33
CA PRO A 41 -7.83 3.91 5.67
C PRO A 41 -8.30 2.48 5.84
N LEU A 42 -7.56 1.70 6.63
CA LEU A 42 -7.85 0.28 6.85
C LEU A 42 -9.31 0.02 7.21
N GLY A 43 -9.92 0.87 8.05
CA GLY A 43 -11.31 0.70 8.45
C GLY A 43 -12.28 0.66 7.28
N LYS A 44 -12.02 1.42 6.23
CA LYS A 44 -12.84 1.38 5.01
C LYS A 44 -12.60 0.10 4.23
N VAL A 45 -11.35 -0.33 4.11
CA VAL A 45 -11.02 -1.59 3.42
C VAL A 45 -11.71 -2.76 4.13
N GLN A 46 -11.70 -2.76 5.46
CA GLN A 46 -12.37 -3.81 6.26
C GLN A 46 -13.87 -3.88 6.04
N THR A 47 -14.49 -2.78 5.64
CA THR A 47 -15.92 -2.73 5.32
C THR A 47 -16.19 -2.77 3.83
N MET A 48 -15.23 -3.23 3.04
CA MET A 48 -15.35 -3.41 1.58
C MET A 48 -15.54 -2.09 0.82
N GLN A 49 -15.05 -0.97 1.36
CA GLN A 49 -15.18 0.34 0.74
C GLN A 49 -13.87 0.72 0.05
N ALA A 50 -13.68 0.25 -1.17
CA ALA A 50 -12.46 0.47 -1.94
C ALA A 50 -12.79 0.85 -3.40
N ASP A 51 -13.85 1.64 -3.60
CA ASP A 51 -14.31 2.02 -4.93
C ASP A 51 -13.24 2.78 -5.73
N GLU A 52 -12.41 3.56 -5.04
CA GLU A 52 -11.36 4.37 -5.67
C GLU A 52 -10.35 3.54 -6.44
N ILE A 53 -10.18 2.26 -6.07
CA ILE A 53 -9.21 1.37 -6.71
C ILE A 53 -9.88 0.19 -7.44
N GLU A 54 -11.17 0.30 -7.72
CA GLU A 54 -11.94 -0.77 -8.38
C GLU A 54 -11.28 -1.21 -9.69
N GLY A 55 -10.71 -0.28 -10.44
CA GLY A 55 -10.03 -0.57 -11.70
C GLY A 55 -8.71 -1.30 -11.56
N TRP A 56 -8.21 -1.52 -10.34
CA TRP A 56 -6.93 -2.17 -10.10
C TRP A 56 -7.05 -3.66 -9.75
N LYS A 57 -8.23 -4.24 -9.83
CA LYS A 57 -8.45 -5.62 -9.36
C LYS A 57 -7.57 -6.66 -10.03
N ASP A 58 -7.25 -6.47 -11.29
CA ASP A 58 -6.39 -7.41 -12.03
C ASP A 58 -4.91 -7.04 -11.96
N ASP A 59 -4.59 -5.90 -11.38
CA ASP A 59 -3.24 -5.34 -11.37
C ASP A 59 -2.55 -5.58 -10.01
N GLU A 60 -1.25 -5.38 -10.00
CA GLU A 60 -0.50 -5.34 -8.75
C GLU A 60 -0.86 -4.07 -7.97
N VAL A 61 -1.13 -4.21 -6.67
CA VAL A 61 -1.39 -3.08 -5.78
C VAL A 61 -0.43 -3.19 -4.60
N VAL A 62 0.49 -2.24 -4.49
CA VAL A 62 1.42 -2.19 -3.35
C VAL A 62 0.75 -1.44 -2.21
N VAL A 63 0.52 -2.13 -1.11
CA VAL A 63 -0.20 -1.61 0.05
C VAL A 63 0.82 -1.24 1.12
N TYR A 64 0.70 -0.04 1.70
CA TYR A 64 1.62 0.37 2.75
C TYR A 64 0.93 0.99 3.95
N CYS A 65 1.59 0.86 5.09
CA CYS A 65 1.20 1.51 6.34
C CYS A 65 2.47 1.97 7.08
N ARG A 66 2.41 2.13 8.38
CA ARG A 66 3.56 2.59 9.15
C ARG A 66 4.64 1.50 9.25
N SER A 67 4.26 0.27 9.61
CA SER A 67 5.21 -0.83 9.90
C SER A 67 4.99 -2.09 9.08
N GLY A 68 3.92 -2.18 8.31
CA GLY A 68 3.58 -3.37 7.52
C GLY A 68 2.46 -4.22 8.10
N ASN A 69 2.02 -3.97 9.33
CA ASN A 69 0.97 -4.79 9.97
C ASN A 69 -0.43 -4.50 9.43
N ARG A 70 -0.83 -3.22 9.41
CA ARG A 70 -2.15 -2.83 8.88
C ARG A 70 -2.23 -3.11 7.39
N SER A 71 -1.16 -2.86 6.65
CA SER A 71 -1.14 -3.11 5.21
C SER A 71 -1.19 -4.61 4.88
N GLY A 72 -0.57 -5.44 5.70
CA GLY A 72 -0.70 -6.90 5.56
C GLY A 72 -2.14 -7.36 5.75
N MET A 73 -2.82 -6.81 6.76
CA MET A 73 -4.23 -7.08 7.00
C MET A 73 -5.10 -6.58 5.83
N ALA A 74 -4.84 -5.36 5.38
CA ALA A 74 -5.57 -4.79 4.24
C ALA A 74 -5.40 -5.65 2.98
N ALA A 75 -4.20 -6.15 2.72
CA ALA A 75 -3.94 -7.01 1.57
C ALA A 75 -4.81 -8.27 1.61
N LEU A 76 -5.00 -8.88 2.78
CA LEU A 76 -5.87 -10.04 2.93
C LEU A 76 -7.33 -9.69 2.63
N PHE A 77 -7.81 -8.55 3.11
CA PHE A 77 -9.16 -8.09 2.78
C PHE A 77 -9.31 -7.82 1.28
N LEU A 78 -8.32 -7.22 0.65
CA LEU A 78 -8.34 -6.97 -0.79
C LEU A 78 -8.43 -8.27 -1.58
N GLU A 79 -7.71 -9.30 -1.17
CA GLU A 79 -7.82 -10.62 -1.81
C GLU A 79 -9.25 -11.15 -1.73
N GLN A 80 -9.90 -11.01 -0.57
CA GLN A 80 -11.30 -11.43 -0.40
C GLN A 80 -12.25 -10.63 -1.27
N MET A 81 -11.89 -9.38 -1.61
CA MET A 81 -12.69 -8.51 -2.47
C MET A 81 -12.44 -8.76 -3.96
N GLY A 82 -11.56 -9.69 -4.31
CA GLY A 82 -11.29 -10.04 -5.70
C GLY A 82 -10.05 -9.40 -6.31
N PHE A 83 -9.24 -8.70 -5.51
CA PHE A 83 -7.95 -8.19 -5.99
C PHE A 83 -6.97 -9.34 -6.13
N LYS A 84 -6.36 -9.47 -7.31
CA LYS A 84 -5.57 -10.64 -7.65
C LYS A 84 -4.13 -10.59 -7.15
N ASN A 85 -3.57 -9.40 -6.98
CA ASN A 85 -2.16 -9.26 -6.65
C ASN A 85 -1.87 -8.11 -5.66
N PRO A 86 -2.42 -8.16 -4.44
CA PRO A 86 -2.01 -7.21 -3.40
C PRO A 86 -0.62 -7.60 -2.88
N VAL A 87 0.24 -6.59 -2.69
CA VAL A 87 1.62 -6.77 -2.26
C VAL A 87 1.87 -5.88 -1.05
N ASN A 88 2.36 -6.45 0.05
CA ASN A 88 2.61 -5.70 1.28
C ASN A 88 4.02 -5.11 1.29
N LEU A 89 4.14 -3.80 1.53
CA LEU A 89 5.44 -3.16 1.71
C LEU A 89 5.99 -3.48 3.10
N VAL A 90 7.00 -4.33 3.15
CA VAL A 90 7.62 -4.77 4.39
C VAL A 90 8.27 -3.59 5.11
N GLY A 91 7.99 -3.45 6.42
CA GLY A 91 8.54 -2.37 7.23
C GLY A 91 7.86 -1.02 7.01
N GLY A 92 7.03 -0.87 6.00
CA GLY A 92 6.22 0.32 5.76
C GLY A 92 7.01 1.63 5.73
N MET A 93 6.36 2.70 6.20
CA MET A 93 6.98 4.02 6.20
C MET A 93 8.14 4.14 7.18
N LEU A 94 8.19 3.33 8.24
CA LEU A 94 9.33 3.34 9.14
C LEU A 94 10.62 2.95 8.39
N ALA A 95 10.58 1.82 7.68
CA ALA A 95 11.73 1.37 6.90
C ALA A 95 12.05 2.33 5.76
N TRP A 96 11.02 2.85 5.10
CA TRP A 96 11.19 3.80 4.00
C TRP A 96 11.90 5.07 4.45
N ARG A 97 11.43 5.68 5.55
CA ARG A 97 11.99 6.93 6.05
C ARG A 97 13.40 6.75 6.60
N GLU A 98 13.67 5.60 7.20
CA GLU A 98 15.02 5.29 7.69
C GLU A 98 16.04 5.26 6.54
N LYS A 99 15.64 4.74 5.38
CA LYS A 99 16.54 4.54 4.23
C LYS A 99 16.59 5.75 3.29
N PHE A 100 15.48 6.46 3.10
CA PHE A 100 15.33 7.41 1.98
C PHE A 100 14.91 8.82 2.38
N SER A 101 14.92 9.15 3.66
CA SER A 101 14.57 10.51 4.04
C SER A 101 15.62 11.20 4.89
#